data_baae4c4545b28c03dd82f948fbf2e3d2
#
_entry.id   baae4c4545b28c03dd82f948fbf2e3d2
#
_cell.length_a   1.000
_cell.length_b   1.000
_cell.length_c   1.000
_cell.angle_alpha   90.00
_cell.angle_beta   90.00
_cell.angle_gamma   90.00
#
_symmetry.space_group_name_H-M   'P 1'
#
loop_
_entity.id
_entity.type
_entity.pdbx_description
1 polymer ?
#
loop_
_entity_poly.entity_id
_entity_poly.type
_entity_poly.pdbx_seq_one_letter_code
_entity_poly.pdbx_strand_id
1 'polypeptide(L)'
;MSKQLLIEYASFKPISSLKEGLSRGGNMMVVGKLSSADVPNANRRIYPYDILRSQVQKYIDGPIREKRAFGELDHPEVSIINLKNVSHNIVECWWDGKDLYGKVEILPTPSGNILKTLFENGLTVGISSRAMGSVSQIGEGLVQVEDDLDIICWDFVSTPSNFGSYMHIEGKPGLKESVDYTIKADKYSKTSKLISEIICLQSGVCCIN
;
A
#
# COMPACT_ATOMS: atom_id res chain seq x y z
N MET A 1 -25.58 5.25 0.34
CA MET A 1 -24.51 5.10 1.36
C MET A 1 -23.60 6.31 1.26
N SER A 2 -23.03 6.79 2.36
CA SER A 2 -22.08 7.92 2.31
C SER A 2 -20.70 7.40 1.92
N LYS A 3 -20.01 8.09 0.99
CA LYS A 3 -18.60 7.83 0.67
C LYS A 3 -17.74 8.12 1.88
N GLN A 4 -16.76 7.27 2.14
CA GLN A 4 -15.77 7.43 3.20
C GLN A 4 -14.35 7.41 2.62
N LEU A 5 -13.40 7.97 3.34
CA LEU A 5 -11.99 7.91 2.98
C LEU A 5 -11.45 6.51 3.24
N LEU A 6 -10.92 5.88 2.19
CA LEU A 6 -10.30 4.56 2.23
C LEU A 6 -8.77 4.74 2.10
N ILE A 7 -8.06 4.29 3.12
CA ILE A 7 -6.60 4.35 3.17
C ILE A 7 -6.09 2.91 3.19
N GLU A 8 -5.24 2.56 2.22
CA GLU A 8 -4.75 1.21 2.03
C GLU A 8 -3.26 1.16 1.73
N TYR A 9 -2.68 0.04 2.05
CA TYR A 9 -1.26 -0.23 1.95
C TYR A 9 -1.04 -1.49 1.10
N ALA A 10 -0.03 -1.58 0.26
CA ALA A 10 0.21 -2.67 -0.67
C ALA A 10 1.51 -3.47 -0.41
N SER A 11 1.61 -4.74 -0.75
CA SER A 11 2.78 -5.60 -0.49
C SER A 11 3.66 -5.83 -1.73
N PHE A 12 4.95 -6.14 -1.54
CA PHE A 12 6.00 -6.15 -2.57
C PHE A 12 6.44 -7.54 -3.03
N LYS A 13 6.74 -7.67 -4.36
CA LYS A 13 7.66 -8.67 -4.92
C LYS A 13 8.78 -7.95 -5.69
N PRO A 14 10.05 -8.30 -5.52
CA PRO A 14 11.13 -7.71 -6.31
C PRO A 14 10.97 -8.10 -7.78
N ILE A 15 10.99 -7.10 -8.67
CA ILE A 15 11.04 -7.33 -10.12
C ILE A 15 12.51 -7.52 -10.48
N SER A 16 12.88 -8.73 -10.95
CA SER A 16 14.18 -8.99 -11.51
C SER A 16 14.30 -8.32 -12.86
N SER A 17 15.29 -7.44 -13.00
CA SER A 17 15.76 -6.78 -14.22
C SER A 17 14.91 -5.63 -14.78
N LEU A 18 15.20 -4.42 -14.31
CA LEU A 18 15.07 -3.23 -15.15
C LEU A 18 16.39 -2.42 -15.03
N LYS A 19 17.03 -2.18 -16.17
CA LYS A 19 18.19 -1.32 -16.28
C LYS A 19 17.74 0.14 -16.23
N GLU A 20 18.47 0.94 -15.44
CA GLU A 20 18.40 2.41 -15.33
C GLU A 20 17.42 2.99 -14.30
N GLY A 21 17.99 3.23 -13.09
CA GLY A 21 17.28 3.82 -11.94
C GLY A 21 17.20 5.35 -11.92
N LEU A 22 17.30 6.05 -13.08
CA LEU A 22 17.18 7.51 -13.13
C LEU A 22 16.16 7.95 -14.18
N SER A 23 15.32 8.92 -13.84
CA SER A 23 14.47 9.62 -14.79
C SER A 23 15.32 10.44 -15.78
N ARG A 24 14.68 10.95 -16.85
CA ARG A 24 15.33 11.89 -17.78
C ARG A 24 15.86 13.17 -17.09
N GLY A 25 15.33 13.51 -15.90
CA GLY A 25 15.78 14.62 -15.06
C GLY A 25 16.82 14.23 -14.00
N GLY A 26 17.28 12.97 -13.96
CA GLY A 26 18.23 12.49 -12.95
C GLY A 26 17.61 12.22 -11.57
N ASN A 27 16.29 12.25 -11.44
CA ASN A 27 15.62 11.92 -10.19
C ASN A 27 15.66 10.41 -9.91
N MET A 28 15.67 10.04 -8.63
CA MET A 28 15.61 8.64 -8.22
C MET A 28 14.29 8.01 -8.63
N MET A 29 14.36 6.81 -9.21
CA MET A 29 13.21 6.00 -9.54
C MET A 29 13.12 4.82 -8.58
N VAL A 30 11.93 4.54 -8.07
CA VAL A 30 11.64 3.36 -7.25
C VAL A 30 10.48 2.58 -7.85
N VAL A 31 10.50 1.26 -7.64
CA VAL A 31 9.54 0.33 -8.22
C VAL A 31 9.01 -0.60 -7.13
N GLY A 32 7.75 -0.92 -7.16
CA GLY A 32 7.16 -1.85 -6.22
C GLY A 32 5.67 -2.07 -6.42
N LYS A 33 5.10 -2.93 -5.57
CA LYS A 33 3.68 -3.19 -5.58
C LYS A 33 2.91 -2.04 -4.93
N LEU A 34 1.86 -1.58 -5.57
CA LEU A 34 0.97 -0.52 -5.10
C LEU A 34 -0.27 -1.04 -4.40
N SER A 35 -0.88 -2.12 -4.92
CA SER A 35 -2.13 -2.69 -4.41
C SER A 35 -2.26 -4.17 -4.80
N SER A 36 -3.16 -4.89 -4.12
CA SER A 36 -3.59 -6.24 -4.51
C SER A 36 -5.12 -6.28 -4.59
N ALA A 37 -5.65 -6.93 -5.62
CA ALA A 37 -7.09 -7.15 -5.79
C ALA A 37 -7.53 -8.50 -5.26
N ASP A 38 -8.81 -8.62 -4.89
CA ASP A 38 -9.50 -9.85 -4.44
C ASP A 38 -8.89 -10.53 -3.20
N VAL A 39 -8.03 -9.85 -2.47
CA VAL A 39 -7.45 -10.35 -1.22
C VAL A 39 -7.70 -9.35 -0.08
N PRO A 40 -7.97 -9.83 1.14
CA PRO A 40 -8.09 -8.95 2.29
C PRO A 40 -6.75 -8.29 2.61
N ASN A 41 -6.77 -7.00 2.85
CA ASN A 41 -5.63 -6.27 3.39
C ASN A 41 -5.64 -6.24 4.93
N ALA A 42 -4.69 -5.58 5.57
CA ALA A 42 -4.62 -5.50 7.03
C ALA A 42 -5.79 -4.71 7.65
N ASN A 43 -6.47 -3.86 6.89
CA ASN A 43 -7.70 -3.20 7.30
C ASN A 43 -8.94 -4.08 7.08
N ARG A 44 -8.74 -5.37 6.69
CA ARG A 44 -9.80 -6.32 6.38
C ARG A 44 -10.73 -5.83 5.26
N ARG A 45 -10.18 -5.08 4.29
CA ARG A 45 -10.87 -4.62 3.09
C ARG A 45 -10.44 -5.44 1.88
N ILE A 46 -11.41 -5.78 1.03
CA ILE A 46 -11.20 -6.41 -0.27
C ILE A 46 -11.55 -5.39 -1.35
N TYR A 47 -10.65 -5.24 -2.30
CA TYR A 47 -10.86 -4.46 -3.52
C TYR A 47 -11.15 -5.45 -4.67
N PRO A 48 -12.40 -5.54 -5.16
CA PRO A 48 -12.71 -6.37 -6.32
C PRO A 48 -11.85 -5.99 -7.53
N TYR A 49 -11.33 -6.98 -8.23
CA TYR A 49 -10.38 -6.76 -9.34
C TYR A 49 -10.92 -5.82 -10.42
N ASP A 50 -12.17 -6.02 -10.85
CA ASP A 50 -12.75 -5.21 -11.92
C ASP A 50 -12.95 -3.75 -11.49
N ILE A 51 -13.34 -3.51 -10.23
CA ILE A 51 -13.50 -2.18 -9.66
C ILE A 51 -12.14 -1.50 -9.58
N LEU A 52 -11.16 -2.14 -8.93
CA LEU A 52 -9.83 -1.57 -8.76
C LEU A 52 -9.16 -1.31 -10.13
N ARG A 53 -9.28 -2.26 -11.08
CA ARG A 53 -8.74 -2.13 -12.43
C ARG A 53 -9.33 -0.94 -13.18
N SER A 54 -10.65 -0.77 -13.10
CA SER A 54 -11.34 0.37 -13.73
C SER A 54 -10.83 1.71 -13.17
N GLN A 55 -10.66 1.82 -11.87
CA GLN A 55 -10.17 3.04 -11.22
C GLN A 55 -8.68 3.30 -11.53
N VAL A 56 -7.85 2.25 -11.51
CA VAL A 56 -6.44 2.36 -11.92
C VAL A 56 -6.33 2.81 -13.37
N GLN A 57 -7.19 2.32 -14.28
CA GLN A 57 -7.19 2.78 -15.67
C GLN A 57 -7.54 4.27 -15.77
N LYS A 58 -8.52 4.77 -15.02
CA LYS A 58 -8.83 6.21 -14.95
C LYS A 58 -7.64 7.02 -14.41
N TYR A 59 -6.93 6.48 -13.41
CA TYR A 59 -5.75 7.12 -12.84
C TYR A 59 -4.60 7.18 -13.85
N ILE A 60 -4.40 6.13 -14.66
CA ILE A 60 -3.41 6.11 -15.76
C ILE A 60 -3.79 7.14 -16.84
N ASP A 61 -5.06 7.15 -17.28
CA ASP A 61 -5.55 8.00 -18.37
C ASP A 61 -5.68 9.48 -17.98
N GLY A 62 -5.75 9.77 -16.69
CA GLY A 62 -5.79 11.13 -16.13
C GLY A 62 -4.47 11.50 -15.46
N PRO A 63 -4.35 11.34 -14.14
CA PRO A 63 -3.21 11.85 -13.36
C PRO A 63 -1.83 11.46 -13.89
N ILE A 64 -1.60 10.20 -14.28
CA ILE A 64 -0.29 9.75 -14.79
C ILE A 64 0.00 10.40 -16.14
N ARG A 65 -0.93 10.32 -17.11
CA ARG A 65 -0.78 10.91 -18.45
C ARG A 65 -0.57 12.42 -18.38
N GLU A 66 -1.24 13.09 -17.45
CA GLU A 66 -1.15 14.53 -17.23
C GLU A 66 0.05 14.93 -16.35
N LYS A 67 0.87 13.97 -15.89
CA LYS A 67 2.04 14.18 -15.03
C LYS A 67 1.72 14.89 -13.71
N ARG A 68 0.59 14.58 -13.12
CA ARG A 68 0.10 15.10 -11.83
C ARG A 68 -0.31 14.01 -10.86
N ALA A 69 0.21 12.80 -11.04
CA ALA A 69 -0.01 11.65 -10.16
C ALA A 69 0.82 11.77 -8.87
N PHE A 70 0.68 12.92 -8.19
CA PHE A 70 1.43 13.24 -6.99
C PHE A 70 0.99 12.41 -5.80
N GLY A 71 1.95 12.12 -4.90
CA GLY A 71 1.68 11.58 -3.59
C GLY A 71 2.53 12.28 -2.52
N GLU A 72 2.14 12.11 -1.27
CA GLU A 72 2.74 12.78 -0.14
C GLU A 72 3.66 11.84 0.64
N LEU A 73 4.50 12.41 1.48
CA LEU A 73 5.20 11.70 2.52
C LEU A 73 4.29 11.70 3.75
N ASP A 74 4.02 10.48 4.25
CA ASP A 74 3.04 10.21 5.28
C ASP A 74 1.57 10.40 4.84
N HIS A 75 0.62 9.82 5.59
CA HIS A 75 -0.80 9.82 5.23
C HIS A 75 -1.54 10.94 5.95
N PRO A 76 -1.96 12.00 5.25
CA PRO A 76 -2.92 12.94 5.83
C PRO A 76 -4.34 12.34 5.82
N GLU A 77 -5.12 12.61 6.86
CA GLU A 77 -6.54 12.21 6.95
C GLU A 77 -7.47 13.11 6.10
N VAL A 78 -7.01 13.53 4.92
CA VAL A 78 -7.75 14.42 4.02
C VAL A 78 -7.73 13.88 2.58
N SER A 79 -8.77 14.19 1.83
CA SER A 79 -8.94 13.75 0.43
C SER A 79 -8.21 14.63 -0.59
N ILE A 80 -7.57 15.71 -0.18
CA ILE A 80 -6.88 16.67 -1.05
C ILE A 80 -5.37 16.52 -0.86
N ILE A 81 -4.63 16.48 -1.97
CA ILE A 81 -3.16 16.45 -1.95
C ILE A 81 -2.63 17.84 -1.57
N ASN A 82 -1.81 17.90 -0.52
CA ASN A 82 -1.14 19.12 -0.13
C ASN A 82 0.20 19.23 -0.86
N LEU A 83 0.29 20.15 -1.82
CA LEU A 83 1.49 20.33 -2.65
C LEU A 83 2.76 20.65 -1.83
N LYS A 84 2.66 21.15 -0.59
CA LYS A 84 3.81 21.36 0.28
C LYS A 84 4.44 20.06 0.77
N ASN A 85 3.64 18.98 0.83
CA ASN A 85 4.06 17.66 1.32
C ASN A 85 4.37 16.67 0.19
N VAL A 86 4.16 17.07 -1.07
CA VAL A 86 4.44 16.21 -2.21
C VAL A 86 5.89 15.75 -2.19
N SER A 87 6.07 14.43 -2.27
CA SER A 87 7.38 13.77 -2.23
C SER A 87 7.72 13.05 -3.54
N HIS A 88 6.71 12.69 -4.33
CA HIS A 88 6.89 11.85 -5.51
C HIS A 88 5.77 12.04 -6.54
N ASN A 89 5.98 11.44 -7.72
CA ASN A 89 4.99 11.33 -8.78
C ASN A 89 4.99 9.90 -9.34
N ILE A 90 3.83 9.28 -9.48
CA ILE A 90 3.71 7.96 -10.13
C ILE A 90 3.80 8.17 -11.64
N VAL A 91 4.72 7.46 -12.28
CA VAL A 91 4.97 7.62 -13.73
C VAL A 91 4.45 6.48 -14.57
N GLU A 92 4.25 5.30 -13.95
CA GLU A 92 3.75 4.11 -14.64
C GLU A 92 3.06 3.17 -13.65
N CYS A 93 2.00 2.49 -14.10
CA CYS A 93 1.35 1.39 -13.41
C CYS A 93 1.09 0.22 -14.36
N TRP A 94 1.25 -1.01 -13.86
CA TRP A 94 0.95 -2.23 -14.61
C TRP A 94 0.47 -3.35 -13.68
N TRP A 95 -0.20 -4.33 -14.24
CA TRP A 95 -0.72 -5.50 -13.53
C TRP A 95 0.18 -6.73 -13.74
N ASP A 96 0.42 -7.47 -12.66
CA ASP A 96 0.94 -8.83 -12.68
C ASP A 96 -0.06 -9.74 -11.94
N GLY A 97 -0.87 -10.46 -12.69
CA GLY A 97 -2.03 -11.18 -12.15
C GLY A 97 -3.01 -10.21 -11.47
N LYS A 98 -3.19 -10.35 -10.15
CA LYS A 98 -4.06 -9.50 -9.33
C LYS A 98 -3.29 -8.44 -8.53
N ASP A 99 -1.99 -8.38 -8.69
CA ASP A 99 -1.13 -7.39 -8.06
C ASP A 99 -0.89 -6.22 -9.02
N LEU A 100 -1.11 -5.00 -8.52
CA LEU A 100 -0.80 -3.76 -9.20
C LEU A 100 0.60 -3.30 -8.79
N TYR A 101 1.46 -3.09 -9.77
CA TYR A 101 2.79 -2.51 -9.59
C TYR A 101 2.86 -1.09 -10.12
N GLY A 102 3.81 -0.32 -9.61
CA GLY A 102 4.06 1.03 -10.08
C GLY A 102 5.53 1.40 -10.08
N LYS A 103 5.84 2.33 -10.97
CA LYS A 103 7.10 3.05 -11.04
C LYS A 103 6.89 4.47 -10.58
N VAL A 104 7.72 4.92 -9.65
CA VAL A 104 7.55 6.16 -8.91
C VAL A 104 8.82 6.99 -9.00
N GLU A 105 8.67 8.24 -9.38
CA GLU A 105 9.74 9.24 -9.43
C GLU A 105 9.77 10.01 -8.11
N ILE A 106 10.89 9.96 -7.39
CA ILE A 106 11.11 10.76 -6.18
C ILE A 106 11.48 12.17 -6.60
N LEU A 107 10.66 13.14 -6.22
CA LEU A 107 10.84 14.53 -6.61
C LEU A 107 11.83 15.26 -5.69
N PRO A 108 12.58 16.26 -6.18
CA PRO A 108 13.51 17.04 -5.36
C PRO A 108 12.81 18.12 -4.50
N THR A 109 11.70 17.73 -3.88
CA THR A 109 10.98 18.53 -2.87
C THR A 109 11.56 18.28 -1.47
N PRO A 110 11.24 19.09 -0.45
CA PRO A 110 11.67 18.80 0.92
C PRO A 110 11.29 17.38 1.37
N SER A 111 10.04 16.96 1.16
CA SER A 111 9.56 15.62 1.50
C SER A 111 10.19 14.53 0.64
N GLY A 112 10.40 14.77 -0.64
CA GLY A 112 11.07 13.83 -1.53
C GLY A 112 12.56 13.67 -1.21
N ASN A 113 13.24 14.70 -0.74
CA ASN A 113 14.63 14.59 -0.27
C ASN A 113 14.75 13.72 0.99
N ILE A 114 13.76 13.73 1.87
CA ILE A 114 13.69 12.80 3.01
C ILE A 114 13.58 11.37 2.49
N LEU A 115 12.65 11.07 1.57
CA LEU A 115 12.50 9.75 0.94
C LEU A 115 13.79 9.30 0.26
N LYS A 116 14.40 10.17 -0.54
CA LYS A 116 15.65 9.90 -1.22
C LYS A 116 16.74 9.46 -0.23
N THR A 117 16.89 10.21 0.88
CA THR A 117 17.85 9.89 1.95
C THR A 117 17.56 8.52 2.56
N LEU A 118 16.29 8.18 2.84
CA LEU A 118 15.93 6.87 3.38
C LEU A 118 16.31 5.74 2.42
N PHE A 119 15.98 5.85 1.14
CA PHE A 119 16.32 4.85 0.12
C PHE A 119 17.83 4.72 -0.11
N GLU A 120 18.58 5.83 -0.14
CA GLU A 120 20.04 5.82 -0.30
C GLU A 120 20.75 5.12 0.86
N ASN A 121 20.18 5.19 2.07
CA ASN A 121 20.69 4.49 3.24
C ASN A 121 20.16 3.04 3.36
N GLY A 122 19.48 2.53 2.35
CA GLY A 122 18.96 1.15 2.33
C GLY A 122 17.80 0.90 3.28
N LEU A 123 17.12 1.96 3.73
CA LEU A 123 15.94 1.84 4.58
C LEU A 123 14.71 1.48 3.75
N THR A 124 13.84 0.71 4.36
CA THR A 124 12.63 0.20 3.73
C THR A 124 11.47 1.17 3.97
N VAL A 125 10.84 1.63 2.91
CA VAL A 125 9.68 2.53 2.97
C VAL A 125 8.50 1.90 2.23
N GLY A 126 7.35 1.89 2.88
CA GLY A 126 6.10 1.38 2.31
C GLY A 126 5.37 2.41 1.45
N ILE A 127 4.39 1.94 0.67
CA ILE A 127 3.49 2.78 -0.10
C ILE A 127 2.04 2.36 0.16
N SER A 128 1.12 3.30 0.10
CA SER A 128 -0.26 3.16 0.56
C SER A 128 -1.22 3.94 -0.31
N SER A 129 -2.34 3.34 -0.72
CA SER A 129 -3.36 4.05 -1.48
C SER A 129 -4.26 4.87 -0.56
N ARG A 130 -4.65 6.04 -1.03
CA ARG A 130 -5.68 6.92 -0.48
C ARG A 130 -6.79 7.08 -1.51
N ALA A 131 -8.01 6.79 -1.12
CA ALA A 131 -9.17 6.78 -2.00
C ALA A 131 -10.45 7.21 -1.27
N MET A 132 -11.47 7.56 -2.03
CA MET A 132 -12.84 7.75 -1.54
C MET A 132 -13.71 6.63 -2.08
N GLY A 133 -14.61 6.11 -1.27
CA GLY A 133 -15.56 5.08 -1.70
C GLY A 133 -16.42 4.56 -0.56
N SER A 134 -17.44 3.81 -0.91
CA SER A 134 -18.30 3.07 0.01
C SER A 134 -17.77 1.66 0.22
N VAL A 135 -18.15 1.05 1.34
CA VAL A 135 -17.84 -0.36 1.63
C VAL A 135 -19.11 -1.08 2.09
N SER A 136 -19.25 -2.35 1.74
CA SER A 136 -20.25 -3.26 2.26
C SER A 136 -19.63 -4.37 3.09
N GLN A 137 -20.34 -4.83 4.09
CA GLN A 137 -19.91 -5.94 4.92
C GLN A 137 -20.19 -7.26 4.21
N ILE A 138 -19.18 -8.11 4.03
CA ILE A 138 -19.27 -9.41 3.36
C ILE A 138 -18.98 -10.60 4.27
N GLY A 139 -18.55 -10.33 5.52
CA GLY A 139 -18.26 -11.33 6.53
C GLY A 139 -17.97 -10.68 7.88
N GLU A 140 -17.63 -11.49 8.88
CA GLU A 140 -17.32 -11.01 10.22
C GLU A 140 -16.04 -10.15 10.20
N GLY A 141 -16.23 -8.82 10.29
CA GLY A 141 -15.17 -7.82 10.23
C GLY A 141 -14.45 -7.75 8.88
N LEU A 142 -15.03 -8.31 7.79
CA LEU A 142 -14.51 -8.23 6.43
C LEU A 142 -15.43 -7.37 5.59
N VAL A 143 -14.86 -6.37 4.90
CA VAL A 143 -15.63 -5.46 4.05
C VAL A 143 -15.09 -5.46 2.62
N GLN A 144 -16.00 -5.23 1.68
CA GLN A 144 -15.70 -5.09 0.26
C GLN A 144 -15.93 -3.65 -0.16
N VAL A 145 -15.02 -3.14 -0.99
CA VAL A 145 -15.12 -1.80 -1.60
C VAL A 145 -16.13 -1.84 -2.74
N GLU A 146 -16.97 -0.82 -2.81
CA GLU A 146 -18.02 -0.70 -3.83
C GLU A 146 -17.53 0.00 -5.10
N ASP A 147 -18.40 0.04 -6.12
CA ASP A 147 -18.09 0.55 -7.46
C ASP A 147 -17.93 2.06 -7.55
N ASP A 148 -18.29 2.79 -6.47
CA ASP A 148 -18.09 4.24 -6.32
C ASP A 148 -16.68 4.62 -5.86
N LEU A 149 -15.74 3.66 -5.88
CA LEU A 149 -14.32 3.89 -5.57
C LEU A 149 -13.74 4.99 -6.47
N ASP A 150 -13.00 5.92 -5.85
CA ASP A 150 -12.25 6.97 -6.54
C ASP A 150 -10.85 7.08 -5.92
N ILE A 151 -9.82 6.71 -6.69
CA ILE A 151 -8.43 6.72 -6.25
C ILE A 151 -7.90 8.15 -6.30
N ILE A 152 -7.42 8.64 -5.16
CA ILE A 152 -6.82 9.97 -5.03
C ILE A 152 -5.32 9.90 -5.35
N CYS A 153 -4.59 9.03 -4.68
CA CYS A 153 -3.13 8.89 -4.82
C CYS A 153 -2.62 7.62 -4.11
N TRP A 154 -1.33 7.41 -4.20
CA TRP A 154 -0.56 6.55 -3.30
C TRP A 154 0.45 7.41 -2.57
N ASP A 155 0.59 7.23 -1.25
CA ASP A 155 1.49 8.00 -0.37
C ASP A 155 2.59 7.09 0.19
N PHE A 156 3.78 7.62 0.47
CA PHE A 156 4.82 6.87 1.17
C PHE A 156 4.61 6.89 2.67
N VAL A 157 4.74 5.72 3.30
CA VAL A 157 4.46 5.53 4.74
C VAL A 157 5.51 4.63 5.41
N SER A 158 5.64 4.75 6.74
CA SER A 158 6.56 3.94 7.53
C SER A 158 6.09 2.49 7.71
N THR A 159 4.79 2.30 7.91
CA THR A 159 4.20 0.99 8.21
C THR A 159 3.02 0.72 7.30
N PRO A 160 3.20 -0.11 6.26
CA PRO A 160 2.13 -0.46 5.34
C PRO A 160 1.14 -1.44 5.97
N SER A 161 -0.17 -1.27 5.80
CA SER A 161 -1.19 -2.23 6.26
C SER A 161 -1.38 -3.43 5.32
N ASN A 162 -0.86 -3.40 4.13
CA ASN A 162 -0.75 -4.60 3.28
C ASN A 162 0.63 -5.25 3.47
N PHE A 163 0.64 -6.55 3.68
CA PHE A 163 1.86 -7.30 3.92
C PHE A 163 2.83 -7.19 2.74
N GLY A 164 4.06 -6.69 2.98
CA GLY A 164 5.17 -6.68 2.04
C GLY A 164 5.20 -5.51 1.04
N SER A 165 4.62 -4.36 1.35
CA SER A 165 4.60 -3.16 0.50
C SER A 165 5.78 -2.26 0.72
N TYR A 166 6.87 -2.60 0.08
CA TYR A 166 8.06 -1.79 0.16
C TYR A 166 8.56 -1.43 -1.23
N MET A 167 9.03 -0.20 -1.40
CA MET A 167 9.58 0.27 -2.66
C MET A 167 11.10 0.12 -2.67
N HIS A 168 11.68 -0.17 -3.84
CA HIS A 168 13.10 -0.33 -4.03
C HIS A 168 13.60 0.60 -5.14
N ILE A 169 14.86 1.03 -5.02
CA ILE A 169 15.52 1.80 -6.08
C ILE A 169 15.57 0.93 -7.34
N GLU A 170 15.09 1.47 -8.45
CA GLU A 170 15.15 0.80 -9.75
C GLU A 170 16.59 0.42 -10.11
N GLY A 171 16.81 -0.83 -10.54
CA GLY A 171 18.15 -1.33 -10.90
C GLY A 171 19.03 -1.80 -9.75
N LYS A 172 18.65 -1.63 -8.47
CA LYS A 172 19.32 -2.30 -7.35
C LYS A 172 18.61 -3.62 -7.06
N PRO A 173 19.33 -4.75 -6.86
CA PRO A 173 18.69 -5.97 -6.40
C PRO A 173 18.08 -5.69 -5.03
N GLY A 174 16.76 -5.86 -4.92
CA GLY A 174 16.07 -5.83 -3.64
C GLY A 174 16.72 -6.86 -2.71
N LEU A 175 16.88 -6.54 -1.44
CA LEU A 175 17.24 -7.52 -0.44
C LEU A 175 16.24 -8.68 -0.59
N LYS A 176 16.75 -9.90 -0.82
CA LYS A 176 15.94 -11.11 -0.81
C LYS A 176 15.47 -11.31 0.64
N GLU A 177 14.41 -10.65 1.02
CA GLU A 177 13.65 -11.07 2.18
C GLU A 177 12.79 -12.26 1.79
N SER A 178 13.42 -13.45 1.80
CA SER A 178 12.72 -14.67 2.11
C SER A 178 12.46 -14.68 3.63
N VAL A 179 11.69 -13.74 4.12
CA VAL A 179 11.08 -13.90 5.43
C VAL A 179 9.80 -14.66 5.20
N ASP A 180 9.90 -15.94 5.42
CA ASP A 180 8.78 -16.87 5.44
C ASP A 180 7.84 -16.46 6.59
N TYR A 181 6.82 -15.63 6.28
CA TYR A 181 5.82 -15.17 7.27
C TYR A 181 4.83 -16.28 7.66
N THR A 182 4.99 -17.49 7.15
CA THR A 182 4.16 -18.67 7.51
C THR A 182 4.38 -19.14 8.95
N ILE A 183 5.39 -18.65 9.67
CA ILE A 183 5.77 -19.22 10.97
C ILE A 183 5.23 -18.43 12.18
N LYS A 184 4.61 -17.27 12.02
CA LYS A 184 4.24 -16.46 13.18
C LYS A 184 2.77 -16.43 13.56
N ALA A 185 1.88 -17.01 12.78
CA ALA A 185 0.49 -17.21 13.20
C ALA A 185 0.41 -18.11 14.45
N ASP A 186 1.31 -19.10 14.56
CA ASP A 186 1.32 -20.06 15.67
C ASP A 186 1.84 -19.49 17.00
N LYS A 187 2.68 -18.46 16.98
CA LYS A 187 3.22 -17.82 18.19
C LYS A 187 2.21 -16.90 18.88
N TYR A 188 1.34 -16.27 18.08
CA TYR A 188 0.27 -15.40 18.59
C TYR A 188 -0.99 -16.19 18.93
N SER A 189 -1.25 -17.33 18.28
CA SER A 189 -2.37 -18.20 18.60
C SER A 189 -2.25 -18.77 20.02
N LYS A 190 -1.05 -19.16 20.45
CA LYS A 190 -0.77 -19.60 21.84
C LYS A 190 -0.95 -18.48 22.85
N THR A 191 -0.50 -17.27 22.54
CA THR A 191 -0.64 -16.10 23.42
C THR A 191 -2.10 -15.64 23.50
N SER A 192 -2.83 -15.63 22.37
CA SER A 192 -4.25 -15.32 22.33
C SER A 192 -5.08 -16.35 23.11
N LYS A 193 -4.74 -17.64 23.00
CA LYS A 193 -5.39 -18.72 23.76
C LYS A 193 -5.15 -18.59 25.25
N LEU A 194 -3.92 -18.27 25.66
CA LEU A 194 -3.57 -18.02 27.07
C LEU A 194 -4.30 -16.80 27.64
N ILE A 195 -4.41 -15.71 26.88
CA ILE A 195 -5.14 -14.50 27.27
C ILE A 195 -6.64 -14.81 27.39
N SER A 196 -7.22 -15.59 26.47
CA SER A 196 -8.62 -16.02 26.53
C SER A 196 -8.88 -16.92 27.74
N GLU A 197 -7.96 -17.80 28.07
CA GLU A 197 -8.04 -18.66 29.29
C GLU A 197 -7.96 -17.84 30.57
N ILE A 198 -7.10 -16.81 30.63
CA ILE A 198 -6.97 -15.92 31.79
C ILE A 198 -8.25 -15.08 31.97
N ILE A 199 -8.81 -14.55 30.87
CA ILE A 199 -10.07 -13.79 30.91
C ILE A 199 -11.23 -14.68 31.33
N CYS A 200 -11.29 -15.92 30.84
CA CYS A 200 -12.28 -16.91 31.19
C CYS A 200 -12.23 -17.25 32.70
N LEU A 201 -11.02 -17.43 33.27
CA LEU A 201 -10.83 -17.71 34.70
C LEU A 201 -11.22 -16.54 35.61
N GLN A 202 -11.11 -15.27 35.11
CA GLN A 202 -11.45 -14.09 35.89
C GLN A 202 -12.91 -13.65 35.76
N SER A 203 -13.54 -13.88 34.60
CA SER A 203 -14.90 -13.41 34.30
C SER A 203 -15.99 -14.45 34.45
N GLY A 204 -15.64 -15.74 34.56
CA GLY A 204 -16.61 -16.84 34.63
C GLY A 204 -17.44 -17.07 33.36
N VAL A 205 -17.11 -16.37 32.24
CA VAL A 205 -17.79 -16.52 30.96
C VAL A 205 -16.80 -17.09 29.95
N CYS A 206 -16.89 -18.40 29.73
CA CYS A 206 -16.07 -19.11 28.74
C CYS A 206 -16.86 -19.26 27.43
N CYS A 207 -16.47 -18.54 26.37
CA CYS A 207 -16.86 -18.89 25.00
C CYS A 207 -15.87 -19.94 24.50
N ILE A 208 -16.22 -21.23 24.64
CA ILE A 208 -15.53 -22.32 23.98
C ILE A 208 -16.31 -22.63 22.71
N ASN A 209 -15.71 -22.36 21.56
CA ASN A 209 -15.84 -23.16 20.35
C ASN A 209 -14.56 -23.06 19.53
#